data_955e1c4ee17560a99c6c38a102457300
#
_entry.id   955e1c4ee17560a99c6c38a102457300
#
_cell.length_a   1.000
_cell.length_b   1.000
_cell.length_c   1.000
_cell.angle_alpha   90.00
_cell.angle_beta   90.00
_cell.angle_gamma   90.00
#
_symmetry.space_group_name_H-M   'P 1'
#
loop_
_entity.id
_entity.type
_entity.pdbx_description
1 polymer ?
#
loop_
_entity_poly.entity_id
_entity_poly.type
_entity_poly.pdbx_seq_one_letter_code
_entity_poly.pdbx_strand_id
1 'polypeptide(L)'
;MKLIHLISGGDVGGAKTHVLSLLQGLNRTEDVHLICFMEGPFAEEARCLGIPTTVIEGSNPMAVRKRILAIIRHDDCQLLHCHGARANMIGALVQRQARIPVISTIHSDYRLDYLGRPLAALTYGNINKVALRRFDAWIGVSDGMRQLLISRGFDPQRIFPLYNGVDFST
;
A
#
# COMPACT_ATOMS: atom_id res chain seq x y z
N MET A 1 15.86 7.60 -4.23
CA MET A 1 15.41 6.18 -4.38
C MET A 1 14.25 6.12 -5.37
N LYS A 2 14.09 4.98 -6.06
CA LYS A 2 12.90 4.77 -6.90
C LYS A 2 11.87 3.90 -6.16
N LEU A 3 10.70 4.46 -5.91
CA LEU A 3 9.67 3.89 -5.05
C LEU A 3 8.39 3.66 -5.85
N ILE A 4 7.82 2.46 -5.77
CA ILE A 4 6.47 2.21 -6.29
C ILE A 4 5.49 2.06 -5.12
N HIS A 5 4.41 2.82 -5.17
CA HIS A 5 3.29 2.69 -4.25
C HIS A 5 2.11 2.01 -4.93
N LEU A 6 1.54 0.99 -4.28
CA LEU A 6 0.34 0.29 -4.75
C LEU A 6 -0.86 0.67 -3.88
N ILE A 7 -1.97 1.04 -4.51
CA ILE A 7 -3.24 1.31 -3.84
C ILE A 7 -4.42 0.82 -4.67
N SER A 8 -5.57 0.60 -4.03
CA SER A 8 -6.78 0.22 -4.77
C SER A 8 -7.23 1.31 -5.76
N GLY A 9 -7.21 2.57 -5.33
CA GLY A 9 -7.70 3.70 -6.11
C GLY A 9 -9.16 4.07 -5.83
N GLY A 10 -9.89 3.23 -5.07
CA GLY A 10 -11.24 3.53 -4.56
C GLY A 10 -11.24 3.99 -3.11
N ASP A 11 -10.08 4.30 -2.56
CA ASP A 11 -9.92 4.71 -1.18
C ASP A 11 -10.47 6.13 -0.96
N VAL A 12 -11.13 6.34 0.17
CA VAL A 12 -11.76 7.61 0.56
C VAL A 12 -11.36 7.99 1.99
N GLY A 13 -11.63 9.25 2.37
CA GLY A 13 -11.39 9.73 3.72
C GLY A 13 -9.90 9.81 4.10
N GLY A 14 -9.59 9.56 5.37
CA GLY A 14 -8.27 9.77 5.94
C GLY A 14 -7.15 8.94 5.29
N ALA A 15 -7.43 7.72 4.84
CA ALA A 15 -6.45 6.89 4.14
C ALA A 15 -6.03 7.52 2.80
N LYS A 16 -6.99 8.06 2.03
CA LYS A 16 -6.73 8.77 0.79
C LYS A 16 -5.83 9.99 1.05
N THR A 17 -6.25 10.86 1.96
CA THR A 17 -5.51 12.09 2.29
C THR A 17 -4.08 11.77 2.74
N HIS A 18 -3.92 10.78 3.63
CA HIS A 18 -2.60 10.36 4.10
C HIS A 18 -1.70 9.92 2.94
N VAL A 19 -2.19 9.04 2.06
CA VAL A 19 -1.37 8.52 0.95
C VAL A 19 -0.99 9.63 -0.03
N LEU A 20 -1.93 10.50 -0.42
CA LEU A 20 -1.62 11.60 -1.33
C LEU A 20 -0.63 12.60 -0.73
N SER A 21 -0.78 12.98 0.54
CA SER A 21 0.18 13.85 1.24
C SER A 21 1.56 13.20 1.35
N LEU A 22 1.63 11.92 1.68
CA LEU A 22 2.87 11.16 1.72
C LEU A 22 3.58 11.17 0.36
N LEU A 23 2.84 10.85 -0.70
CA LEU A 23 3.38 10.79 -2.05
C LEU A 23 3.85 12.16 -2.55
N GLN A 24 3.08 13.21 -2.27
CA GLN A 24 3.45 14.58 -2.62
C GLN A 24 4.73 15.02 -1.89
N GLY A 25 4.87 14.66 -0.61
CA GLY A 25 6.10 14.93 0.15
C GLY A 25 7.30 14.16 -0.40
N LEU A 26 7.15 12.87 -0.63
CA LEU A 26 8.21 12.02 -1.16
C LEU A 26 8.63 12.41 -2.58
N ASN A 27 7.70 12.79 -3.44
CA ASN A 27 7.98 13.18 -4.83
C ASN A 27 8.85 14.43 -4.98
N ARG A 28 9.12 15.13 -3.87
CA ARG A 28 10.07 16.27 -3.84
C ARG A 28 11.53 15.84 -3.76
N THR A 29 11.80 14.65 -3.22
CA THR A 29 13.16 14.19 -2.90
C THR A 29 13.46 12.80 -3.49
N GLU A 30 12.43 12.04 -3.83
CA GLU A 30 12.53 10.68 -4.33
C GLU A 30 11.79 10.54 -5.66
N ASP A 31 12.15 9.54 -6.43
CA ASP A 31 11.45 9.17 -7.67
C ASP A 31 10.27 8.25 -7.31
N VAL A 32 9.09 8.82 -7.24
CA VAL A 32 7.86 8.12 -6.80
C VAL A 32 7.00 7.77 -7.99
N HIS A 33 6.51 6.53 -8.02
CA HIS A 33 5.53 6.07 -9.00
C HIS A 33 4.32 5.44 -8.28
N LEU A 34 3.14 5.97 -8.52
CA LEU A 34 1.88 5.44 -7.99
C LEU A 34 1.25 4.48 -8.99
N ILE A 35 0.85 3.30 -8.51
CA ILE A 35 0.03 2.35 -9.29
C ILE A 35 -1.31 2.17 -8.58
N CYS A 36 -2.38 2.56 -9.26
CA CYS A 36 -3.76 2.31 -8.86
C CYS A 36 -4.34 1.10 -9.58
N PHE A 37 -5.27 0.38 -8.95
CA PHE A 37 -5.94 -0.78 -9.56
C PHE A 37 -7.30 -0.45 -10.17
N MET A 38 -7.70 0.80 -10.13
CA MET A 38 -8.88 1.33 -10.81
C MET A 38 -8.69 2.81 -11.13
N GLU A 39 -9.29 3.24 -12.21
CA GLU A 39 -9.39 4.65 -12.56
C GLU A 39 -10.44 5.33 -11.66
N GLY A 40 -10.29 6.62 -11.43
CA GLY A 40 -11.22 7.40 -10.62
C GLY A 40 -10.60 8.59 -9.93
N PRO A 41 -11.37 9.25 -9.03
CA PRO A 41 -10.98 10.51 -8.40
C PRO A 41 -9.65 10.47 -7.64
N PHE A 42 -9.24 9.28 -7.16
CA PHE A 42 -7.95 9.13 -6.48
C PHE A 42 -6.79 9.26 -7.46
N ALA A 43 -6.84 8.56 -8.59
CA ALA A 43 -5.81 8.59 -9.61
C ALA A 43 -5.74 9.97 -10.30
N GLU A 44 -6.90 10.60 -10.53
CA GLU A 44 -6.99 11.94 -11.09
C GLU A 44 -6.34 12.97 -10.16
N GLU A 45 -6.65 12.95 -8.87
CA GLU A 45 -6.07 13.87 -7.88
C GLU A 45 -4.56 13.66 -7.74
N ALA A 46 -4.08 12.42 -7.74
CA ALA A 46 -2.65 12.13 -7.72
C ALA A 46 -1.93 12.75 -8.94
N ARG A 47 -2.51 12.64 -10.14
CA ARG A 47 -1.96 13.29 -11.35
C ARG A 47 -1.98 14.81 -11.25
N CYS A 48 -3.06 15.39 -10.72
CA CYS A 48 -3.14 16.85 -10.49
C CYS A 48 -2.07 17.35 -9.51
N LEU A 49 -1.67 16.51 -8.55
CA LEU A 49 -0.57 16.78 -7.61
C LEU A 49 0.83 16.54 -8.23
N GLY A 50 0.90 16.21 -9.52
CA GLY A 50 2.16 15.95 -10.21
C GLY A 50 2.80 14.61 -9.87
N ILE A 51 2.05 13.67 -9.28
CA ILE A 51 2.54 12.33 -8.94
C ILE A 51 2.44 11.43 -10.17
N PRO A 52 3.56 10.86 -10.67
CA PRO A 52 3.54 9.87 -11.74
C PRO A 52 2.61 8.71 -11.39
N THR A 53 1.53 8.54 -12.16
CA THR A 53 0.45 7.61 -11.83
C THR A 53 0.08 6.73 -13.01
N THR A 54 0.15 5.41 -12.81
CA THR A 54 -0.31 4.38 -13.76
C THR A 54 -1.52 3.66 -13.19
N VAL A 55 -2.52 3.40 -14.02
CA VAL A 55 -3.65 2.56 -13.65
C VAL A 55 -3.51 1.18 -14.29
N ILE A 56 -3.57 0.13 -13.47
CA ILE A 56 -3.53 -1.27 -13.89
C ILE A 56 -4.84 -1.94 -13.49
N GLU A 57 -5.83 -1.79 -14.34
CA GLU A 57 -7.10 -2.48 -14.14
C GLU A 57 -7.01 -3.98 -14.48
N GLY A 58 -7.87 -4.74 -13.83
CA GLY A 58 -8.04 -6.17 -14.10
C GLY A 58 -8.48 -6.96 -12.88
N SER A 59 -9.27 -8.00 -13.13
CA SER A 59 -9.73 -8.97 -12.13
C SER A 59 -8.77 -10.14 -11.95
N ASN A 60 -7.87 -10.38 -12.92
CA ASN A 60 -6.89 -11.47 -12.84
C ASN A 60 -5.61 -11.01 -12.11
N PRO A 61 -5.36 -11.47 -10.87
CA PRO A 61 -4.20 -11.06 -10.09
C PRO A 61 -2.86 -11.42 -10.73
N MET A 62 -2.81 -12.50 -11.52
CA MET A 62 -1.58 -12.93 -12.20
C MET A 62 -1.22 -11.99 -13.35
N ALA A 63 -2.20 -11.49 -14.10
CA ALA A 63 -1.98 -10.51 -15.15
C ALA A 63 -1.52 -9.17 -14.57
N VAL A 64 -2.18 -8.70 -13.50
CA VAL A 64 -1.78 -7.49 -12.75
C VAL A 64 -0.35 -7.63 -12.23
N ARG A 65 -0.03 -8.74 -11.57
CA ARG A 65 1.34 -9.03 -11.10
C ARG A 65 2.38 -8.93 -12.22
N LYS A 66 2.12 -9.54 -13.38
CA LYS A 66 3.05 -9.52 -14.52
C LYS A 66 3.35 -8.09 -14.98
N ARG A 67 2.33 -7.23 -15.05
CA ARG A 67 2.48 -5.81 -15.42
C ARG A 67 3.33 -5.05 -14.39
N ILE A 68 3.06 -5.25 -13.09
CA ILE A 68 3.83 -4.60 -12.01
C ILE A 68 5.30 -5.05 -12.04
N LEU A 69 5.57 -6.34 -12.22
CA LEU A 69 6.94 -6.84 -12.34
C LEU A 69 7.68 -6.27 -13.55
N ALA A 70 6.98 -6.00 -14.65
CA ALA A 70 7.57 -5.34 -15.81
C ALA A 70 7.95 -3.89 -15.49
N ILE A 71 7.09 -3.15 -14.80
CA ILE A 71 7.36 -1.77 -14.36
C ILE A 71 8.54 -1.75 -13.37
N ILE A 72 8.56 -2.62 -12.36
CA ILE A 72 9.64 -2.72 -11.38
C ILE A 72 11.00 -2.89 -12.06
N ARG A 73 11.07 -3.77 -13.07
CA ARG A 73 12.32 -4.03 -13.80
C ARG A 73 12.71 -2.90 -14.75
N HIS A 74 11.73 -2.34 -15.45
CA HIS A 74 11.95 -1.24 -16.39
C HIS A 74 12.45 0.01 -15.66
N ASP A 75 11.86 0.28 -14.51
CA ASP A 75 12.12 1.48 -13.73
C ASP A 75 13.27 1.33 -12.73
N ASP A 76 13.86 0.14 -12.58
CA ASP A 76 14.86 -0.16 -11.55
C ASP A 76 14.39 0.20 -10.14
N CYS A 77 13.16 -0.21 -9.81
CA CYS A 77 12.53 0.10 -8.54
C CYS A 77 13.24 -0.56 -7.36
N GLN A 78 13.41 0.19 -6.27
CA GLN A 78 14.16 -0.23 -5.09
C GLN A 78 13.27 -0.59 -3.90
N LEU A 79 12.00 -0.17 -3.89
CA LEU A 79 11.04 -0.45 -2.82
C LEU A 79 9.61 -0.47 -3.37
N LEU A 80 8.83 -1.46 -2.93
CA LEU A 80 7.39 -1.56 -3.18
C LEU A 80 6.64 -1.29 -1.88
N HIS A 81 5.77 -0.29 -1.88
CA HIS A 81 4.97 0.11 -0.73
C HIS A 81 3.48 -0.12 -1.00
N CYS A 82 2.84 -0.95 -0.19
CA CYS A 82 1.44 -1.34 -0.37
C CYS A 82 0.52 -0.58 0.60
N HIS A 83 -0.65 -0.16 0.11
CA HIS A 83 -1.70 0.49 0.89
C HIS A 83 -3.02 -0.25 0.70
N GLY A 84 -3.53 -0.87 1.79
CA GLY A 84 -4.79 -1.59 1.81
C GLY A 84 -4.73 -3.04 1.28
N ALA A 85 -5.83 -3.77 1.52
CA ALA A 85 -5.87 -5.23 1.37
C ALA A 85 -5.59 -5.73 -0.06
N ARG A 86 -6.13 -5.06 -1.08
CA ARG A 86 -5.90 -5.44 -2.49
C ARG A 86 -4.44 -5.24 -2.89
N ALA A 87 -3.85 -4.12 -2.48
CA ALA A 87 -2.44 -3.83 -2.72
C ALA A 87 -1.53 -4.85 -1.99
N ASN A 88 -1.85 -5.20 -0.75
CA ASN A 88 -1.12 -6.21 0.03
C ASN A 88 -1.16 -7.58 -0.65
N MET A 89 -2.32 -8.01 -1.14
CA MET A 89 -2.45 -9.27 -1.87
C MET A 89 -1.56 -9.30 -3.12
N ILE A 90 -1.61 -8.25 -3.92
CA ILE A 90 -0.80 -8.15 -5.15
C ILE A 90 0.68 -8.01 -4.80
N GLY A 91 1.04 -7.20 -3.82
CA GLY A 91 2.41 -7.04 -3.32
C GLY A 91 3.03 -8.37 -2.89
N ALA A 92 2.27 -9.21 -2.16
CA ALA A 92 2.72 -10.55 -1.76
C ALA A 92 2.94 -11.51 -2.95
N LEU A 93 2.17 -11.35 -4.02
CA LEU A 93 2.39 -12.11 -5.27
C LEU A 93 3.62 -11.62 -6.04
N VAL A 94 3.92 -10.33 -5.95
CA VAL A 94 5.07 -9.69 -6.63
C VAL A 94 6.38 -9.97 -5.90
N GLN A 95 6.38 -9.94 -4.56
CA GLN A 95 7.57 -9.98 -3.69
C GLN A 95 8.57 -11.08 -4.05
N ARG A 96 8.10 -12.31 -4.27
CA ARG A 96 8.98 -13.47 -4.55
C ARG A 96 9.83 -13.31 -5.82
N GLN A 97 9.38 -12.50 -6.78
CA GLN A 97 10.03 -12.32 -8.08
C GLN A 97 10.66 -10.94 -8.24
N ALA A 98 10.17 -9.95 -7.50
CA ALA A 98 10.68 -8.59 -7.58
C ALA A 98 12.11 -8.46 -7.03
N ARG A 99 12.46 -9.25 -6.01
CA ARG A 99 13.76 -9.20 -5.30
C ARG A 99 14.08 -7.82 -4.72
N ILE A 100 13.04 -7.08 -4.39
CA ILE A 100 13.12 -5.78 -3.70
C ILE A 100 12.30 -5.85 -2.41
N PRO A 101 12.61 -5.04 -1.40
CA PRO A 101 11.80 -4.94 -0.20
C PRO A 101 10.35 -4.56 -0.51
N VAL A 102 9.42 -5.19 0.21
CA VAL A 102 7.98 -4.87 0.15
C VAL A 102 7.51 -4.52 1.55
N ILE A 103 6.91 -3.34 1.68
CA ILE A 103 6.36 -2.84 2.94
C ILE A 103 4.88 -2.52 2.81
N SER A 104 4.19 -2.37 3.94
CA SER A 104 2.79 -1.94 3.96
C SER A 104 2.52 -0.93 5.06
N THR A 105 1.72 0.10 4.74
CA THR A 105 1.10 0.97 5.75
C THR A 105 -0.24 0.40 6.18
N ILE A 106 -0.42 0.29 7.49
CA ILE A 106 -1.63 -0.21 8.14
C ILE A 106 -2.39 0.98 8.73
N HIS A 107 -3.52 1.33 8.09
CA HIS A 107 -4.36 2.48 8.45
C HIS A 107 -5.46 2.14 9.45
N SER A 108 -5.91 0.87 9.47
CA SER A 108 -7.00 0.37 10.30
C SER A 108 -6.69 -1.03 10.81
N ASP A 109 -7.49 -1.51 11.74
CA ASP A 109 -7.45 -2.91 12.11
C ASP A 109 -7.94 -3.80 10.96
N TYR A 110 -7.00 -4.36 10.20
CA TYR A 110 -7.26 -5.19 9.01
C TYR A 110 -8.20 -6.38 9.28
N ARG A 111 -8.43 -6.77 10.55
CA ARG A 111 -9.40 -7.81 10.91
C ARG A 111 -10.82 -7.28 10.95
N LEU A 112 -10.98 -5.97 11.16
CA LEU A 112 -12.26 -5.29 11.25
C LEU A 112 -12.74 -4.73 9.91
N ASP A 113 -11.88 -4.66 8.89
CA ASP A 113 -12.20 -4.12 7.56
C ASP A 113 -13.37 -4.85 6.86
N TYR A 114 -13.69 -6.05 7.32
CA TYR A 114 -14.77 -6.88 6.75
C TYR A 114 -15.89 -7.17 7.76
N LEU A 115 -16.05 -6.36 8.82
CA LEU A 115 -17.16 -6.49 9.76
C LEU A 115 -18.51 -6.39 9.01
N GLY A 116 -19.41 -7.34 9.30
CA GLY A 116 -20.72 -7.44 8.65
C GLY A 116 -20.69 -8.15 7.28
N ARG A 117 -19.52 -8.60 6.80
CA ARG A 117 -19.36 -9.36 5.54
C ARG A 117 -18.63 -10.69 5.79
N PRO A 118 -19.28 -11.70 6.41
CA PRO A 118 -18.58 -12.89 6.92
C PRO A 118 -17.85 -13.70 5.84
N LEU A 119 -18.39 -13.81 4.63
CA LEU A 119 -17.72 -14.49 3.53
C LEU A 119 -16.49 -13.73 3.03
N ALA A 120 -16.56 -12.39 2.97
CA ALA A 120 -15.44 -11.55 2.61
C ALA A 120 -14.35 -11.56 3.71
N ALA A 121 -14.74 -11.57 4.97
CA ALA A 121 -13.81 -11.71 6.10
C ALA A 121 -13.06 -13.05 6.05
N LEU A 122 -13.77 -14.14 5.75
CA LEU A 122 -13.18 -15.48 5.68
C LEU A 122 -12.17 -15.62 4.52
N THR A 123 -12.43 -14.96 3.40
CA THR A 123 -11.59 -15.04 2.19
C THR A 123 -10.54 -13.92 2.15
N TYR A 124 -10.98 -12.69 1.94
CA TYR A 124 -10.08 -11.53 1.78
C TYR A 124 -9.33 -11.18 3.05
N GLY A 125 -9.97 -11.29 4.23
CA GLY A 125 -9.33 -11.05 5.51
C GLY A 125 -8.18 -12.02 5.78
N ASN A 126 -8.36 -13.31 5.50
CA ASN A 126 -7.31 -14.31 5.64
C ASN A 126 -6.20 -14.13 4.58
N ILE A 127 -6.56 -13.82 3.35
CA ILE A 127 -5.58 -13.53 2.29
C ILE A 127 -4.73 -12.34 2.66
N ASN A 128 -5.34 -11.23 3.14
CA ASN A 128 -4.62 -10.04 3.59
C ASN A 128 -3.69 -10.35 4.77
N LYS A 129 -4.16 -11.11 5.77
CA LYS A 129 -3.33 -11.56 6.91
C LYS A 129 -2.10 -12.34 6.45
N VAL A 130 -2.26 -13.29 5.51
CA VAL A 130 -1.15 -14.08 4.97
C VAL A 130 -0.20 -13.21 4.14
N ALA A 131 -0.75 -12.29 3.34
CA ALA A 131 0.04 -11.35 2.55
C ALA A 131 0.92 -10.47 3.45
N LEU A 132 0.32 -9.84 4.46
CA LEU A 132 1.03 -8.97 5.40
C LEU A 132 2.20 -9.70 6.10
N ARG A 133 2.05 -10.97 6.44
CA ARG A 133 3.11 -11.73 7.12
C ARG A 133 4.35 -12.01 6.26
N ARG A 134 4.26 -11.79 4.96
CA ARG A 134 5.38 -11.98 4.04
C ARG A 134 6.24 -10.74 3.86
N PHE A 135 5.74 -9.58 4.25
CA PHE A 135 6.40 -8.31 3.98
C PHE A 135 7.63 -8.09 4.86
N ASP A 136 8.53 -7.24 4.38
CA ASP A 136 9.81 -6.97 5.01
C ASP A 136 9.67 -6.00 6.18
N ALA A 137 8.69 -5.09 6.14
CA ALA A 137 8.38 -4.17 7.24
C ALA A 137 6.93 -3.65 7.16
N TRP A 138 6.48 -3.03 8.25
CA TRP A 138 5.16 -2.44 8.38
C TRP A 138 5.24 -1.03 8.96
N ILE A 139 4.41 -0.15 8.44
CA ILE A 139 4.20 1.18 8.98
C ILE A 139 2.84 1.21 9.67
N GLY A 140 2.82 1.54 10.95
CA GLY A 140 1.59 1.81 11.69
C GLY A 140 1.35 3.31 11.79
N VAL A 141 0.14 3.77 11.46
CA VAL A 141 -0.19 5.21 11.48
C VAL A 141 -0.29 5.81 12.88
N SER A 142 -0.02 5.03 13.92
CA SER A 142 0.05 5.45 15.33
C SER A 142 0.76 4.42 16.18
N ASP A 143 1.16 4.80 17.42
CA ASP A 143 1.68 3.85 18.41
C ASP A 143 0.64 2.78 18.77
N GLY A 144 -0.64 3.13 18.85
CA GLY A 144 -1.71 2.17 19.04
C GLY A 144 -1.75 1.11 17.96
N MET A 145 -1.56 1.51 16.70
CA MET A 145 -1.47 0.57 15.58
C MET A 145 -0.21 -0.30 15.68
N ARG A 146 0.92 0.27 16.07
CA ARG A 146 2.14 -0.50 16.33
C ARG A 146 1.91 -1.57 17.40
N GLN A 147 1.33 -1.21 18.53
CA GLN A 147 1.04 -2.15 19.62
C GLN A 147 0.04 -3.24 19.19
N LEU A 148 -0.97 -2.87 18.40
CA LEU A 148 -1.91 -3.82 17.84
C LEU A 148 -1.21 -4.87 16.96
N LEU A 149 -0.29 -4.46 16.08
CA LEU A 149 0.47 -5.38 15.23
C LEU A 149 1.36 -6.30 16.08
N ILE A 150 2.04 -5.77 17.10
CA ILE A 150 2.84 -6.55 18.03
C ILE A 150 1.98 -7.61 18.73
N SER A 151 0.81 -7.22 19.26
CA SER A 151 -0.11 -8.16 19.93
C SER A 151 -0.61 -9.26 19.01
N ARG A 152 -0.55 -9.03 17.68
CA ARG A 152 -0.88 -10.01 16.64
C ARG A 152 0.29 -10.85 16.17
N GLY A 153 1.46 -10.69 16.81
CA GLY A 153 2.65 -11.48 16.57
C GLY A 153 3.44 -11.03 15.34
N PHE A 154 3.38 -9.75 14.97
CA PHE A 154 4.33 -9.15 14.04
C PHE A 154 5.62 -8.78 14.78
N ASP A 155 6.76 -8.82 14.09
CA ASP A 155 8.06 -8.52 14.67
C ASP A 155 8.15 -7.03 15.05
N PRO A 156 8.35 -6.69 16.34
CA PRO A 156 8.42 -5.30 16.78
C PRO A 156 9.56 -4.49 16.16
N GLN A 157 10.65 -5.15 15.74
CA GLN A 157 11.81 -4.51 15.13
C GLN A 157 11.56 -4.09 13.68
N ARG A 158 10.47 -4.61 13.08
CA ARG A 158 10.08 -4.36 11.69
C ARG A 158 8.82 -3.51 11.58
N ILE A 159 8.33 -2.96 12.70
CA ILE A 159 7.15 -2.09 12.73
C ILE A 159 7.58 -0.67 13.09
N PHE A 160 7.33 0.26 12.18
CA PHE A 160 7.67 1.68 12.33
C PHE A 160 6.40 2.49 12.53
N PRO A 161 6.26 3.23 13.64
CA PRO A 161 5.15 4.18 13.79
C PRO A 161 5.44 5.42 12.95
N LEU A 162 4.50 5.79 12.10
CA LEU A 162 4.55 7.02 11.31
C LEU A 162 3.20 7.72 11.41
N TYR A 163 3.15 8.81 12.16
CA TYR A 163 1.92 9.57 12.35
C TYR A 163 1.51 10.27 11.07
N ASN A 164 0.19 10.36 10.86
CA ASN A 164 -0.34 11.15 9.76
C ASN A 164 0.05 12.62 9.97
N GLY A 165 0.84 13.16 9.06
CA GLY A 165 1.15 14.58 9.05
C GLY A 165 -0.09 15.40 8.67
N VAL A 166 -0.31 16.53 9.34
CA VAL A 166 -1.25 17.56 8.91
C VAL A 166 -0.40 18.75 8.49
N ASP A 167 -0.59 19.20 7.26
CA ASP A 167 0.04 20.43 6.80
C ASP A 167 -0.76 21.62 7.33
N PHE A 168 -0.16 22.39 8.22
CA PHE A 168 -0.76 23.60 8.82
C PHE A 168 -0.36 24.87 8.07
N SER A 169 0.29 24.76 6.91
CA SER A 169 0.78 25.91 6.12
C SER A 169 -0.23 26.46 5.12
N THR A 170 -1.53 26.10 5.25
CA THR A 170 -2.64 26.65 4.46
C THR A 170 -3.50 27.59 5.27
#